data_69cde1dcdfe15828e09e650934796d5b
#
_entry.id   69cde1dcdfe15828e09e650934796d5b
#
_cell.length_a   1.000
_cell.length_b   1.000
_cell.length_c   1.000
_cell.angle_alpha   90.00
_cell.angle_beta   90.00
_cell.angle_gamma   90.00
#
_symmetry.space_group_name_H-M   'P 1'
#
loop_
_entity.id
_entity.type
_entity.pdbx_description
1 polymer ?
#
loop_
_entity_poly.entity_id
_entity_poly.type
_entity_poly.pdbx_seq_one_letter_code
_entity_poly.pdbx_strand_id
1 'polypeptide(L)'
;MHLVDSHCHLDGPKFANDLDAVLDRAAAAGITRMLTIGTGDGPPEVDRAVRVAERYPQVFATVGVHPHDAGKVTPQTFDDLRALAANPKVIGFGEVGLDYHYDHAPREVQRDVFIEQLRLARGLKLPIIIHTREAWQDTIAILREHWQGPGIRHCFTGDAAQAREGLDLGFSLAFGGVLTFNTAAAVREAAAMVPDDRLLVETDVPFLAPIPWRGKRNEPSFMVETVRKLAEVRGVTPEHIAAITTRNFNTLVGQ
;
A
#
# COMPACT_ATOMS: atom_id res chain seq x y z
N MET A 1 16.04 -14.38 4.22
CA MET A 1 14.99 -13.52 4.81
C MET A 1 13.63 -13.97 4.27
N HIS A 2 12.57 -13.83 5.05
CA HIS A 2 11.19 -13.93 4.56
C HIS A 2 10.59 -12.53 4.61
N LEU A 3 10.14 -12.03 3.47
CA LEU A 3 9.64 -10.68 3.30
C LEU A 3 8.21 -10.70 2.77
N VAL A 4 7.43 -9.70 3.17
CA VAL A 4 6.11 -9.43 2.64
C VAL A 4 6.12 -8.03 2.01
N ASP A 5 5.72 -7.95 0.74
CA ASP A 5 5.47 -6.69 0.06
C ASP A 5 4.06 -6.21 0.37
N SER A 6 3.95 -5.18 1.20
CA SER A 6 2.64 -4.69 1.66
C SER A 6 1.88 -3.83 0.66
N HIS A 7 2.50 -3.50 -0.49
CA HIS A 7 1.85 -2.71 -1.54
C HIS A 7 2.58 -2.81 -2.88
N CYS A 8 1.92 -3.38 -3.87
CA CYS A 8 2.43 -3.49 -5.25
C CYS A 8 1.28 -3.47 -6.27
N HIS A 9 1.55 -3.10 -7.54
CA HIS A 9 0.58 -3.13 -8.62
C HIS A 9 1.02 -4.16 -9.68
N LEU A 10 0.61 -5.42 -9.47
CA LEU A 10 0.99 -6.54 -10.36
C LEU A 10 0.02 -6.73 -11.53
N ASP A 11 -1.13 -6.12 -11.50
CA ASP A 11 -2.22 -6.22 -12.48
C ASP A 11 -2.06 -5.27 -13.68
N GLY A 12 -1.07 -4.39 -13.63
CA GLY A 12 -0.84 -3.38 -14.64
C GLY A 12 -0.16 -3.89 -15.91
N PRO A 13 -0.28 -3.16 -17.03
CA PRO A 13 0.25 -3.56 -18.34
C PRO A 13 1.78 -3.72 -18.36
N LYS A 14 2.49 -3.08 -17.41
CA LYS A 14 3.95 -3.19 -17.31
C LYS A 14 4.45 -4.58 -16.92
N PHE A 15 3.59 -5.44 -16.36
CA PHE A 15 3.92 -6.82 -15.99
C PHE A 15 3.23 -7.87 -16.86
N ALA A 16 2.35 -7.48 -17.77
CA ALA A 16 1.51 -8.40 -18.54
C ALA A 16 2.29 -9.49 -19.29
N ASN A 17 3.52 -9.21 -19.71
CA ASN A 17 4.30 -10.12 -20.54
C ASN A 17 5.33 -10.96 -19.75
N ASP A 18 5.64 -10.63 -18.49
CA ASP A 18 6.72 -11.25 -17.75
C ASP A 18 6.44 -11.45 -16.26
N LEU A 19 5.17 -11.43 -15.86
CA LEU A 19 4.76 -11.52 -14.43
C LEU A 19 5.32 -12.78 -13.76
N ASP A 20 5.25 -13.95 -14.43
CA ASP A 20 5.79 -15.20 -13.88
C ASP A 20 7.29 -15.05 -13.52
N ALA A 21 8.08 -14.54 -14.46
CA ALA A 21 9.51 -14.31 -14.23
C ALA A 21 9.79 -13.26 -13.16
N VAL A 22 8.94 -12.23 -13.01
CA VAL A 22 9.01 -11.24 -11.92
C VAL A 22 8.77 -11.91 -10.58
N LEU A 23 7.75 -12.77 -10.47
CA LEU A 23 7.43 -13.49 -9.25
C LEU A 23 8.52 -14.52 -8.88
N ASP A 24 9.14 -15.18 -9.86
CA ASP A 24 10.28 -16.07 -9.63
C ASP A 24 11.47 -15.30 -9.05
N ARG A 25 11.79 -14.11 -9.59
CA ARG A 25 12.83 -13.25 -9.04
C ARG A 25 12.50 -12.74 -7.64
N ALA A 26 11.23 -12.42 -7.38
CA ALA A 26 10.75 -12.05 -6.05
C ALA A 26 10.97 -13.17 -5.04
N ALA A 27 10.57 -14.40 -5.39
CA ALA A 27 10.76 -15.57 -4.55
C ALA A 27 12.25 -15.84 -4.26
N ALA A 28 13.11 -15.76 -5.30
CA ALA A 28 14.55 -15.91 -5.16
C ALA A 28 15.17 -14.84 -4.24
N ALA A 29 14.60 -13.63 -4.18
CA ALA A 29 15.01 -12.55 -3.28
C ALA A 29 14.43 -12.68 -1.85
N GLY A 30 13.57 -13.68 -1.61
CA GLY A 30 12.96 -13.96 -0.31
C GLY A 30 11.61 -13.28 -0.06
N ILE A 31 10.98 -12.69 -1.09
CA ILE A 31 9.62 -12.16 -0.99
C ILE A 31 8.64 -13.33 -1.09
N THR A 32 7.99 -13.66 0.02
CA THR A 32 7.14 -14.85 0.15
C THR A 32 5.67 -14.55 0.03
N ARG A 33 5.29 -13.27 0.15
CA ARG A 33 3.91 -12.79 0.05
C ARG A 33 3.89 -11.38 -0.52
N MET A 34 2.86 -11.05 -1.30
CA MET A 34 2.65 -9.75 -1.90
C MET A 34 1.18 -9.34 -1.83
N LEU A 35 0.91 -8.08 -1.49
CA LEU A 35 -0.43 -7.49 -1.55
C LEU A 35 -0.53 -6.65 -2.82
N THR A 36 -1.21 -7.18 -3.85
CA THR A 36 -1.49 -6.41 -5.07
C THR A 36 -2.72 -5.53 -4.90
N ILE A 37 -2.62 -4.31 -5.37
CA ILE A 37 -3.60 -3.26 -5.09
C ILE A 37 -4.70 -3.24 -6.15
N GLY A 38 -5.94 -3.35 -5.71
CA GLY A 38 -7.12 -3.62 -6.53
C GLY A 38 -7.83 -2.40 -7.08
N THR A 39 -7.12 -1.36 -7.47
CA THR A 39 -7.73 -0.16 -8.06
C THR A 39 -7.89 -0.24 -9.58
N GLY A 40 -7.07 -1.06 -10.26
CA GLY A 40 -7.10 -1.24 -11.72
C GLY A 40 -7.01 0.08 -12.49
N ASP A 41 -7.83 0.19 -13.54
CA ASP A 41 -8.05 1.45 -14.29
C ASP A 41 -9.28 2.22 -13.73
N GLY A 42 -9.74 1.85 -12.53
CA GLY A 42 -10.95 2.35 -11.91
C GLY A 42 -12.23 1.72 -12.47
N PRO A 43 -13.40 2.08 -11.88
CA PRO A 43 -14.68 1.54 -12.32
C PRO A 43 -14.90 1.69 -13.85
N PRO A 44 -15.50 0.67 -14.50
CA PRO A 44 -16.09 -0.53 -13.91
C PRO A 44 -15.10 -1.69 -13.66
N GLU A 45 -13.83 -1.56 -14.03
CA GLU A 45 -12.83 -2.65 -13.98
C GLU A 45 -12.08 -2.67 -12.64
N VAL A 46 -12.74 -3.12 -11.57
CA VAL A 46 -12.20 -3.13 -10.20
C VAL A 46 -11.73 -4.52 -9.72
N ASP A 47 -11.71 -5.54 -10.59
CA ASP A 47 -11.44 -6.93 -10.25
C ASP A 47 -10.03 -7.44 -10.65
N ARG A 48 -9.23 -6.64 -11.34
CA ARG A 48 -7.94 -7.08 -11.93
C ARG A 48 -6.97 -7.67 -10.91
N ALA A 49 -6.78 -7.01 -9.78
CA ALA A 49 -5.89 -7.52 -8.74
C ALA A 49 -6.38 -8.84 -8.14
N VAL A 50 -7.70 -9.00 -7.98
CA VAL A 50 -8.30 -10.26 -7.51
C VAL A 50 -8.00 -11.39 -8.48
N ARG A 51 -8.15 -11.17 -9.79
CA ARG A 51 -7.79 -12.16 -10.82
C ARG A 51 -6.31 -12.54 -10.79
N VAL A 52 -5.41 -11.59 -10.52
CA VAL A 52 -3.99 -11.89 -10.33
C VAL A 52 -3.78 -12.74 -9.07
N ALA A 53 -4.39 -12.36 -7.95
CA ALA A 53 -4.25 -13.08 -6.70
C ALA A 53 -4.79 -14.52 -6.75
N GLU A 54 -5.84 -14.77 -7.53
CA GLU A 54 -6.38 -16.13 -7.75
C GLU A 54 -5.40 -17.05 -8.49
N ARG A 55 -4.56 -16.49 -9.38
CA ARG A 55 -3.60 -17.26 -10.16
C ARG A 55 -2.34 -17.63 -9.38
N TYR A 56 -1.97 -16.84 -8.36
CA TYR A 56 -0.69 -17.00 -7.66
C TYR A 56 -0.92 -17.16 -6.15
N PRO A 57 -0.55 -18.32 -5.57
CA PRO A 57 -0.77 -18.61 -4.15
C PRO A 57 -0.19 -17.57 -3.19
N GLN A 58 0.99 -17.00 -3.51
CA GLN A 58 1.70 -16.00 -2.72
C GLN A 58 1.16 -14.58 -2.86
N VAL A 59 0.22 -14.32 -3.78
CA VAL A 59 -0.37 -13.02 -4.02
C VAL A 59 -1.74 -12.94 -3.36
N PHE A 60 -1.97 -11.84 -2.66
CA PHE A 60 -3.26 -11.41 -2.09
C PHE A 60 -3.66 -10.09 -2.73
N ALA A 61 -4.90 -9.69 -2.58
CA ALA A 61 -5.43 -8.49 -3.22
C ALA A 61 -6.10 -7.55 -2.21
N THR A 62 -6.22 -6.30 -2.61
CA THR A 62 -7.20 -5.35 -2.09
C THR A 62 -8.31 -5.11 -3.10
N VAL A 63 -9.37 -4.46 -2.68
CA VAL A 63 -10.41 -3.87 -3.55
C VAL A 63 -10.64 -2.44 -3.12
N GLY A 64 -10.90 -1.54 -4.08
CA GLY A 64 -11.12 -0.13 -3.80
C GLY A 64 -11.09 0.73 -5.06
N VAL A 65 -11.31 2.02 -4.89
CA VAL A 65 -11.20 3.03 -5.96
C VAL A 65 -10.20 4.09 -5.55
N HIS A 66 -9.15 4.23 -6.35
CA HIS A 66 -8.14 5.26 -6.18
C HIS A 66 -8.75 6.67 -6.34
N PRO A 67 -8.29 7.69 -5.62
CA PRO A 67 -8.82 9.05 -5.74
C PRO A 67 -8.80 9.60 -7.17
N HIS A 68 -7.89 9.17 -8.03
CA HIS A 68 -7.87 9.56 -9.44
C HIS A 68 -9.16 9.16 -10.19
N ASP A 69 -9.77 8.05 -9.80
CA ASP A 69 -10.93 7.46 -10.44
C ASP A 69 -12.25 7.73 -9.69
N ALA A 70 -12.21 8.55 -8.64
CA ALA A 70 -13.39 8.87 -7.83
C ALA A 70 -14.57 9.39 -8.67
N GLY A 71 -14.29 10.14 -9.74
CA GLY A 71 -15.31 10.63 -10.67
C GLY A 71 -16.01 9.56 -11.51
N LYS A 72 -15.49 8.32 -11.54
CA LYS A 72 -16.09 7.18 -12.27
C LYS A 72 -17.02 6.33 -11.39
N VAL A 73 -17.08 6.60 -10.09
CA VAL A 73 -17.84 5.81 -9.12
C VAL A 73 -19.34 5.96 -9.35
N THR A 74 -20.04 4.84 -9.29
CA THR A 74 -21.51 4.74 -9.33
C THR A 74 -21.98 3.91 -8.13
N PRO A 75 -23.29 3.90 -7.81
CA PRO A 75 -23.81 2.99 -6.77
C PRO A 75 -23.44 1.53 -7.01
N GLN A 76 -23.44 1.07 -8.28
CA GLN A 76 -23.03 -0.29 -8.65
C GLN A 76 -21.58 -0.60 -8.28
N THR A 77 -20.68 0.39 -8.34
CA THR A 77 -19.28 0.21 -7.94
C THR A 77 -19.16 -0.31 -6.51
N PHE A 78 -19.95 0.20 -5.57
CA PHE A 78 -19.89 -0.24 -4.17
C PHE A 78 -20.43 -1.67 -3.98
N ASP A 79 -21.42 -2.06 -4.78
CA ASP A 79 -21.94 -3.44 -4.78
C ASP A 79 -20.91 -4.41 -5.37
N ASP A 80 -20.21 -4.03 -6.44
CA ASP A 80 -19.14 -4.80 -7.05
C ASP A 80 -17.96 -4.98 -6.08
N LEU A 81 -17.52 -3.89 -5.42
CA LEU A 81 -16.47 -3.96 -4.39
C LEU A 81 -16.86 -4.88 -3.22
N ARG A 82 -18.12 -4.82 -2.77
CA ARG A 82 -18.62 -5.70 -1.71
C ARG A 82 -18.61 -7.17 -2.15
N ALA A 83 -19.03 -7.45 -3.37
CA ALA A 83 -19.01 -8.80 -3.93
C ALA A 83 -17.58 -9.34 -4.04
N LEU A 84 -16.65 -8.55 -4.57
CA LEU A 84 -15.23 -8.92 -4.68
C LEU A 84 -14.56 -9.13 -3.31
N ALA A 85 -14.92 -8.33 -2.32
CA ALA A 85 -14.39 -8.46 -0.95
C ALA A 85 -14.75 -9.78 -0.26
N ALA A 86 -15.73 -10.53 -0.78
CA ALA A 86 -16.04 -11.89 -0.29
C ALA A 86 -15.00 -12.94 -0.76
N ASN A 87 -14.13 -12.61 -1.70
CA ASN A 87 -13.08 -13.52 -2.16
C ASN A 87 -12.01 -13.69 -1.05
N PRO A 88 -11.61 -14.93 -0.68
CA PRO A 88 -10.64 -15.17 0.39
C PRO A 88 -9.22 -14.63 0.10
N LYS A 89 -8.94 -14.26 -1.15
CA LYS A 89 -7.70 -13.58 -1.53
C LYS A 89 -7.71 -12.07 -1.22
N VAL A 90 -8.89 -11.48 -0.95
CA VAL A 90 -9.02 -10.08 -0.58
C VAL A 90 -8.83 -9.93 0.92
N ILE A 91 -7.73 -9.29 1.32
CA ILE A 91 -7.33 -9.14 2.72
C ILE A 91 -7.18 -7.67 3.17
N GLY A 92 -7.54 -6.74 2.32
CA GLY A 92 -7.52 -5.30 2.60
C GLY A 92 -8.45 -4.53 1.69
N PHE A 93 -8.73 -3.28 2.06
CA PHE A 93 -9.57 -2.37 1.29
C PHE A 93 -8.76 -1.13 0.89
N GLY A 94 -8.55 -0.94 -0.37
CA GLY A 94 -7.72 0.13 -0.91
C GLY A 94 -7.15 -0.18 -2.30
N GLU A 95 -6.51 0.76 -2.83
CA GLU A 95 -5.98 2.02 -2.30
C GLU A 95 -7.07 3.10 -2.30
N VAL A 96 -7.31 3.75 -1.17
CA VAL A 96 -8.34 4.77 -1.00
C VAL A 96 -7.75 6.02 -0.36
N GLY A 97 -8.34 7.17 -0.58
CA GLY A 97 -7.85 8.41 0.00
C GLY A 97 -8.00 9.62 -0.89
N LEU A 98 -6.99 10.51 -0.85
CA LEU A 98 -7.04 11.82 -1.54
C LEU A 98 -5.73 12.09 -2.29
N ASP A 99 -5.84 12.67 -3.50
CA ASP A 99 -4.73 13.16 -4.31
C ASP A 99 -5.03 14.56 -4.84
N TYR A 100 -4.45 15.58 -4.22
CA TYR A 100 -4.61 16.98 -4.61
C TYR A 100 -3.46 17.47 -5.50
N HIS A 101 -2.51 16.59 -5.81
CA HIS A 101 -1.42 16.89 -6.72
C HIS A 101 -1.87 16.77 -8.19
N TYR A 102 -2.51 15.65 -8.52
CA TYR A 102 -2.99 15.41 -9.89
C TYR A 102 -4.39 15.95 -10.13
N ASP A 103 -5.25 16.01 -9.10
CA ASP A 103 -6.63 16.52 -9.15
C ASP A 103 -7.45 15.93 -10.33
N HIS A 104 -7.29 14.64 -10.65
CA HIS A 104 -8.00 13.98 -11.75
C HIS A 104 -9.51 13.90 -11.53
N ALA A 105 -9.97 13.93 -10.29
CA ALA A 105 -11.37 14.08 -9.92
C ALA A 105 -11.53 15.31 -8.99
N PRO A 106 -12.68 16.01 -9.01
CA PRO A 106 -12.93 17.12 -8.08
C PRO A 106 -12.71 16.71 -6.62
N ARG A 107 -12.10 17.58 -5.81
CA ARG A 107 -11.70 17.27 -4.43
C ARG A 107 -12.88 16.89 -3.54
N GLU A 108 -14.03 17.53 -3.72
CA GLU A 108 -15.28 17.15 -3.03
C GLU A 108 -15.71 15.73 -3.38
N VAL A 109 -15.61 15.32 -4.66
CA VAL A 109 -15.94 13.96 -5.10
C VAL A 109 -14.95 12.96 -4.51
N GLN A 110 -13.65 13.28 -4.50
CA GLN A 110 -12.65 12.43 -3.85
C GLN A 110 -12.99 12.21 -2.36
N ARG A 111 -13.36 13.28 -1.62
CA ARG A 111 -13.73 13.19 -0.20
C ARG A 111 -14.97 12.34 0.03
N ASP A 112 -16.03 12.57 -0.74
CA ASP A 112 -17.28 11.81 -0.61
C ASP A 112 -17.06 10.32 -0.88
N VAL A 113 -16.36 9.99 -1.98
CA VAL A 113 -16.02 8.60 -2.33
C VAL A 113 -15.12 7.97 -1.29
N PHE A 114 -14.16 8.71 -0.73
CA PHE A 114 -13.29 8.20 0.34
C PHE A 114 -14.11 7.84 1.58
N ILE A 115 -15.01 8.71 2.04
CA ILE A 115 -15.87 8.46 3.20
C ILE A 115 -16.76 7.23 2.99
N GLU A 116 -17.38 7.09 1.82
CA GLU A 116 -18.21 5.91 1.51
C GLU A 116 -17.39 4.62 1.50
N GLN A 117 -16.17 4.66 0.97
CA GLN A 117 -15.26 3.51 0.98
C GLN A 117 -14.83 3.14 2.41
N LEU A 118 -14.58 4.12 3.29
CA LEU A 118 -14.31 3.85 4.71
C LEU A 118 -15.49 3.15 5.41
N ARG A 119 -16.73 3.58 5.12
CA ARG A 119 -17.95 2.93 5.63
C ARG A 119 -18.06 1.48 5.17
N LEU A 120 -17.79 1.24 3.88
CA LEU A 120 -17.82 -0.10 3.30
C LEU A 120 -16.74 -1.00 3.92
N ALA A 121 -15.48 -0.54 3.98
CA ALA A 121 -14.37 -1.27 4.57
C ALA A 121 -14.63 -1.65 6.04
N ARG A 122 -15.21 -0.73 6.82
CA ARG A 122 -15.61 -0.99 8.21
C ARG A 122 -16.68 -2.08 8.30
N GLY A 123 -17.69 -2.04 7.44
CA GLY A 123 -18.73 -3.07 7.37
C GLY A 123 -18.18 -4.46 7.02
N LEU A 124 -17.14 -4.50 6.19
CA LEU A 124 -16.44 -5.72 5.76
C LEU A 124 -15.36 -6.17 6.76
N LYS A 125 -15.01 -5.34 7.75
CA LYS A 125 -13.94 -5.56 8.73
C LYS A 125 -12.56 -5.77 8.08
N LEU A 126 -12.31 -5.11 6.98
CA LEU A 126 -11.03 -5.14 6.28
C LEU A 126 -10.15 -3.96 6.71
N PRO A 127 -8.83 -4.16 6.89
CA PRO A 127 -7.90 -3.05 7.06
C PRO A 127 -7.86 -2.19 5.80
N ILE A 128 -7.65 -0.87 5.98
CA ILE A 128 -7.59 0.06 4.85
C ILE A 128 -6.15 0.36 4.43
N ILE A 129 -5.95 0.59 3.12
CA ILE A 129 -4.70 1.05 2.54
C ILE A 129 -4.90 2.47 2.03
N ILE A 130 -4.17 3.42 2.64
CA ILE A 130 -4.39 4.86 2.46
C ILE A 130 -3.38 5.47 1.50
N HIS A 131 -3.91 6.09 0.45
CA HIS A 131 -3.23 7.06 -0.39
C HIS A 131 -3.44 8.49 0.14
N THR A 132 -2.40 9.29 0.19
CA THR A 132 -2.55 10.74 0.37
C THR A 132 -1.38 11.47 -0.28
N ARG A 133 -1.69 12.43 -1.14
CA ARG A 133 -0.70 13.25 -1.82
C ARG A 133 -1.16 14.70 -1.86
N GLU A 134 -0.38 15.59 -1.22
CA GLU A 134 -0.72 17.02 -1.04
C GLU A 134 -2.10 17.26 -0.39
N ALA A 135 -2.63 16.24 0.34
CA ALA A 135 -3.96 16.22 0.93
C ALA A 135 -3.96 15.79 2.41
N TRP A 136 -2.81 15.87 3.09
CA TRP A 136 -2.61 15.29 4.42
C TRP A 136 -3.65 15.74 5.43
N GLN A 137 -3.92 17.06 5.54
CA GLN A 137 -4.82 17.62 6.55
C GLN A 137 -6.26 17.10 6.37
N ASP A 138 -6.77 17.10 5.15
CA ASP A 138 -8.11 16.57 4.85
C ASP A 138 -8.17 15.06 5.07
N THR A 139 -7.13 14.33 4.68
CA THR A 139 -7.05 12.87 4.91
C THR A 139 -7.14 12.55 6.40
N ILE A 140 -6.34 13.22 7.25
CA ILE A 140 -6.35 13.00 8.70
C ILE A 140 -7.67 13.41 9.32
N ALA A 141 -8.28 14.52 8.89
CA ALA A 141 -9.58 14.96 9.38
C ALA A 141 -10.67 13.91 9.10
N ILE A 142 -10.74 13.41 7.87
CA ILE A 142 -11.70 12.36 7.47
C ILE A 142 -11.46 11.07 8.26
N LEU A 143 -10.20 10.65 8.39
CA LEU A 143 -9.89 9.43 9.14
C LEU A 143 -10.27 9.53 10.62
N ARG A 144 -10.01 10.66 11.28
CA ARG A 144 -10.42 10.89 12.69
C ARG A 144 -11.93 10.78 12.89
N GLU A 145 -12.72 11.23 11.92
CA GLU A 145 -14.18 11.23 12.01
C GLU A 145 -14.79 9.89 11.61
N HIS A 146 -14.26 9.26 10.56
CA HIS A 146 -14.95 8.16 9.89
C HIS A 146 -14.28 6.79 10.02
N TRP A 147 -13.04 6.69 10.60
CA TRP A 147 -12.32 5.44 10.70
C TRP A 147 -11.88 5.10 12.12
N GLN A 148 -12.14 3.84 12.52
CA GLN A 148 -11.71 3.27 13.80
C GLN A 148 -11.30 1.82 13.58
N GLY A 149 -10.24 1.60 12.81
CA GLY A 149 -9.78 0.26 12.46
C GLY A 149 -8.31 0.25 12.08
N PRO A 150 -7.75 -0.93 11.81
CA PRO A 150 -6.37 -1.04 11.35
C PRO A 150 -6.23 -0.48 9.93
N GLY A 151 -5.04 -0.01 9.61
CA GLY A 151 -4.74 0.46 8.26
C GLY A 151 -3.26 0.63 8.01
N ILE A 152 -2.93 0.75 6.73
CA ILE A 152 -1.59 1.02 6.22
C ILE A 152 -1.59 2.41 5.60
N ARG A 153 -0.73 3.29 6.09
CA ARG A 153 -0.34 4.47 5.32
C ARG A 153 0.78 4.02 4.37
N HIS A 154 0.39 3.68 3.14
CA HIS A 154 1.35 3.24 2.12
C HIS A 154 2.21 4.40 1.61
N CYS A 155 3.34 4.06 0.99
CA CYS A 155 4.30 5.00 0.38
C CYS A 155 4.56 6.22 1.27
N PHE A 156 4.95 5.98 2.54
CA PHE A 156 5.13 7.06 3.49
C PHE A 156 6.32 7.94 3.07
N THR A 157 6.02 9.17 2.69
CA THR A 157 7.00 10.18 2.25
C THR A 157 6.93 11.47 3.08
N GLY A 158 6.16 11.45 4.17
CA GLY A 158 6.02 12.56 5.10
C GLY A 158 7.20 12.72 6.06
N ASP A 159 7.07 13.70 6.93
CA ASP A 159 8.02 13.98 8.01
C ASP A 159 7.65 13.26 9.32
N ALA A 160 8.45 13.49 10.37
CA ALA A 160 8.24 12.90 11.68
C ALA A 160 6.94 13.35 12.37
N ALA A 161 6.42 14.54 12.08
CA ALA A 161 5.15 15.03 12.63
C ALA A 161 3.97 14.28 12.00
N GLN A 162 3.96 14.15 10.67
CA GLN A 162 2.97 13.37 9.95
C GLN A 162 3.03 11.87 10.32
N ALA A 163 4.23 11.34 10.58
CA ALA A 163 4.37 9.98 11.07
C ALA A 163 3.68 9.78 12.42
N ARG A 164 3.86 10.70 13.40
CA ARG A 164 3.17 10.65 14.69
C ARG A 164 1.65 10.70 14.52
N GLU A 165 1.13 11.63 13.71
CA GLU A 165 -0.32 11.72 13.47
C GLU A 165 -0.91 10.42 12.90
N GLY A 166 -0.21 9.76 11.97
CA GLY A 166 -0.62 8.46 11.44
C GLY A 166 -0.59 7.35 12.50
N LEU A 167 0.46 7.32 13.32
CA LEU A 167 0.61 6.36 14.42
C LEU A 167 -0.46 6.55 15.50
N ASP A 168 -0.80 7.81 15.85
CA ASP A 168 -1.84 8.14 16.81
C ASP A 168 -3.24 7.67 16.38
N LEU A 169 -3.45 7.55 15.07
CA LEU A 169 -4.65 6.95 14.47
C LEU A 169 -4.60 5.41 14.41
N GLY A 170 -3.51 4.79 14.87
CA GLY A 170 -3.34 3.34 14.88
C GLY A 170 -2.85 2.74 13.56
N PHE A 171 -2.40 3.55 12.60
CA PHE A 171 -1.88 3.06 11.33
C PHE A 171 -0.48 2.46 11.45
N SER A 172 -0.20 1.48 10.61
CA SER A 172 1.16 1.07 10.25
C SER A 172 1.67 1.94 9.10
N LEU A 173 2.96 2.27 9.13
CA LEU A 173 3.60 3.08 8.09
C LEU A 173 4.49 2.20 7.21
N ALA A 174 4.23 2.22 5.90
CA ALA A 174 4.97 1.44 4.93
C ALA A 174 5.99 2.30 4.18
N PHE A 175 7.22 1.80 4.11
CA PHE A 175 8.35 2.48 3.49
C PHE A 175 8.79 1.72 2.23
N GLY A 176 8.80 2.42 1.10
CA GLY A 176 9.23 1.92 -0.19
C GLY A 176 10.59 2.45 -0.65
N GLY A 177 10.86 2.33 -1.95
CA GLY A 177 12.13 2.70 -2.59
C GLY A 177 12.57 4.13 -2.35
N VAL A 178 11.65 5.06 -2.10
CA VAL A 178 11.93 6.48 -1.78
C VAL A 178 12.90 6.61 -0.61
N LEU A 179 12.83 5.73 0.39
CA LEU A 179 13.74 5.73 1.55
C LEU A 179 15.21 5.75 1.14
N THR A 180 15.55 5.14 0.00
CA THR A 180 16.92 5.03 -0.52
C THR A 180 17.40 6.30 -1.24
N PHE A 181 16.50 7.25 -1.56
CA PHE A 181 16.85 8.43 -2.35
C PHE A 181 17.69 9.44 -1.57
N ASN A 182 18.62 10.10 -2.23
CA ASN A 182 19.52 11.06 -1.58
C ASN A 182 18.76 12.21 -0.91
N THR A 183 17.63 12.63 -1.49
CA THR A 183 16.80 13.74 -1.01
C THR A 183 15.82 13.34 0.12
N ALA A 184 15.76 12.07 0.52
CA ALA A 184 14.76 11.55 1.45
C ALA A 184 15.17 11.63 2.94
N ALA A 185 15.85 12.70 3.37
CA ALA A 185 16.30 12.84 4.76
C ALA A 185 15.13 12.82 5.75
N ALA A 186 14.07 13.59 5.52
CA ALA A 186 12.88 13.62 6.37
C ALA A 186 12.18 12.27 6.48
N VAL A 187 12.12 11.51 5.36
CA VAL A 187 11.54 10.16 5.34
C VAL A 187 12.37 9.19 6.21
N ARG A 188 13.71 9.32 6.17
CA ARG A 188 14.60 8.50 7.02
C ARG A 188 14.46 8.85 8.50
N GLU A 189 14.31 10.14 8.84
CA GLU A 189 14.02 10.58 10.22
C GLU A 189 12.69 10.00 10.71
N ALA A 190 11.65 10.05 9.89
CA ALA A 190 10.37 9.42 10.20
C ALA A 190 10.52 7.90 10.37
N ALA A 191 11.22 7.21 9.47
CA ALA A 191 11.43 5.76 9.54
C ALA A 191 12.21 5.33 10.80
N ALA A 192 13.13 6.17 11.27
CA ALA A 192 13.90 5.89 12.50
C ALA A 192 13.03 5.91 13.77
N MET A 193 11.96 6.70 13.79
CA MET A 193 11.12 6.87 14.97
C MET A 193 9.89 5.95 15.04
N VAL A 194 9.50 5.31 13.92
CA VAL A 194 8.32 4.44 13.89
C VAL A 194 8.56 3.23 14.82
N PRO A 195 7.62 2.91 15.73
CA PRO A 195 7.74 1.72 16.58
C PRO A 195 7.85 0.43 15.76
N ASP A 196 8.59 -0.55 16.29
CA ASP A 196 8.81 -1.83 15.62
C ASP A 196 7.51 -2.56 15.22
N ASP A 197 6.44 -2.39 16.00
CA ASP A 197 5.14 -3.02 15.77
C ASP A 197 4.22 -2.26 14.80
N ARG A 198 4.70 -1.14 14.24
CA ARG A 198 3.96 -0.30 13.27
C ARG A 198 4.70 -0.11 11.95
N LEU A 199 5.83 -0.79 11.79
CA LEU A 199 6.69 -0.65 10.62
C LEU A 199 6.34 -1.68 9.55
N LEU A 200 6.21 -1.24 8.30
CA LEU A 200 6.04 -2.09 7.11
C LEU A 200 7.03 -1.71 6.02
N VAL A 201 7.24 -2.63 5.08
CA VAL A 201 7.99 -2.40 3.84
C VAL A 201 7.14 -2.75 2.65
N GLU A 202 7.39 -2.05 1.54
CA GLU A 202 6.68 -2.22 0.29
C GLU A 202 7.57 -1.89 -0.90
N THR A 203 7.06 -2.12 -2.11
CA THR A 203 7.76 -1.71 -3.32
C THR A 203 7.08 -0.60 -4.10
N ASP A 204 5.75 -0.55 -4.10
CA ASP A 204 4.94 0.32 -4.97
C ASP A 204 5.25 0.10 -6.46
N VAL A 205 5.59 -1.14 -6.83
CA VAL A 205 5.89 -1.48 -8.23
C VAL A 205 4.68 -1.20 -9.13
N PRO A 206 4.92 -0.73 -10.34
CA PRO A 206 6.18 -0.59 -11.10
C PRO A 206 6.91 0.73 -10.88
N PHE A 207 6.53 1.52 -9.87
CA PHE A 207 7.02 2.87 -9.58
C PHE A 207 8.16 2.86 -8.57
N LEU A 208 8.81 4.01 -8.38
CA LEU A 208 9.69 4.35 -7.26
C LEU A 208 10.83 3.35 -6.99
N ALA A 209 11.43 2.78 -8.05
CA ALA A 209 12.54 1.84 -7.92
C ALA A 209 13.63 2.39 -6.97
N PRO A 210 14.10 1.59 -5.99
CA PRO A 210 15.16 2.01 -5.06
C PRO A 210 16.51 2.20 -5.77
N ILE A 211 17.45 2.91 -5.14
CA ILE A 211 18.84 2.90 -5.56
C ILE A 211 19.41 1.48 -5.31
N PRO A 212 20.16 0.88 -6.26
CA PRO A 212 20.73 1.49 -7.49
C PRO A 212 19.83 1.42 -8.73
N TRP A 213 18.58 1.00 -8.61
CA TRP A 213 17.68 0.72 -9.74
C TRP A 213 16.87 1.93 -10.24
N ARG A 214 17.11 3.13 -9.68
CA ARG A 214 16.43 4.37 -10.10
C ARG A 214 16.38 4.52 -11.62
N GLY A 215 15.18 4.92 -12.11
CA GLY A 215 14.92 5.12 -13.54
C GLY A 215 14.60 3.84 -14.32
N LYS A 216 14.66 2.67 -13.69
CA LYS A 216 14.17 1.40 -14.25
C LYS A 216 12.74 1.12 -13.79
N ARG A 217 12.05 0.21 -14.47
CA ARG A 217 10.81 -0.39 -13.95
C ARG A 217 11.14 -1.07 -12.63
N ASN A 218 10.44 -0.70 -11.56
CA ASN A 218 10.57 -1.36 -10.29
C ASN A 218 9.98 -2.77 -10.34
N GLU A 219 10.49 -3.67 -9.50
CA GLU A 219 9.93 -5.02 -9.32
C GLU A 219 10.11 -5.49 -7.86
N PRO A 220 9.27 -6.44 -7.38
CA PRO A 220 9.28 -6.84 -5.97
C PRO A 220 10.66 -7.29 -5.47
N SER A 221 11.47 -7.94 -6.30
CA SER A 221 12.83 -8.38 -5.95
C SER A 221 13.75 -7.24 -5.48
N PHE A 222 13.47 -5.99 -5.85
CA PHE A 222 14.28 -4.83 -5.44
C PHE A 222 13.96 -4.35 -4.01
N MET A 223 12.93 -4.87 -3.36
CA MET A 223 12.58 -4.53 -1.97
C MET A 223 13.75 -4.78 -1.00
N VAL A 224 14.64 -5.70 -1.31
CA VAL A 224 15.83 -5.97 -0.48
C VAL A 224 16.70 -4.73 -0.25
N GLU A 225 16.72 -3.78 -1.20
CA GLU A 225 17.46 -2.53 -1.05
C GLU A 225 16.77 -1.57 -0.08
N THR A 226 15.44 -1.53 -0.10
CA THR A 226 14.65 -0.78 0.90
C THR A 226 14.88 -1.34 2.30
N VAL A 227 14.83 -2.67 2.44
CA VAL A 227 15.07 -3.36 3.72
C VAL A 227 16.48 -3.08 4.25
N ARG A 228 17.51 -3.14 3.40
CA ARG A 228 18.90 -2.80 3.77
C ARG A 228 19.01 -1.35 4.25
N LYS A 229 18.40 -0.42 3.50
CA LYS A 229 18.41 1.00 3.89
C LYS A 229 17.66 1.24 5.19
N LEU A 230 16.53 0.58 5.40
CA LEU A 230 15.78 0.70 6.64
C LEU A 230 16.56 0.15 7.84
N ALA A 231 17.26 -0.97 7.65
CA ALA A 231 18.15 -1.55 8.66
C ALA A 231 19.31 -0.58 9.03
N GLU A 232 19.94 0.03 8.02
CA GLU A 232 20.96 1.07 8.22
C GLU A 232 20.43 2.26 9.03
N VAL A 233 19.25 2.80 8.63
CA VAL A 233 18.61 3.94 9.29
C VAL A 233 18.29 3.66 10.76
N ARG A 234 17.90 2.43 11.08
CA ARG A 234 17.49 2.03 12.42
C ARG A 234 18.63 1.42 13.26
N GLY A 235 19.82 1.21 12.67
CA GLY A 235 20.95 0.58 13.35
C GLY A 235 20.73 -0.88 13.74
N VAL A 236 19.95 -1.62 12.93
CA VAL A 236 19.62 -3.05 13.14
C VAL A 236 20.01 -3.89 11.91
N THR A 237 19.81 -5.21 11.96
CA THR A 237 20.08 -6.07 10.82
C THR A 237 18.92 -6.11 9.82
N PRO A 238 19.16 -6.38 8.53
CA PRO A 238 18.09 -6.62 7.55
C PRO A 238 17.15 -7.75 7.95
N GLU A 239 17.66 -8.79 8.62
CA GLU A 239 16.86 -9.91 9.12
C GLU A 239 15.87 -9.47 10.21
N HIS A 240 16.29 -8.54 11.07
CA HIS A 240 15.40 -7.95 12.08
C HIS A 240 14.25 -7.18 11.41
N ILE A 241 14.56 -6.33 10.43
CA ILE A 241 13.53 -5.61 9.64
C ILE A 241 12.57 -6.59 8.98
N ALA A 242 13.09 -7.62 8.31
CA ALA A 242 12.26 -8.64 7.66
C ALA A 242 11.32 -9.33 8.65
N ALA A 243 11.83 -9.69 9.83
CA ALA A 243 11.04 -10.38 10.85
C ALA A 243 9.90 -9.50 11.41
N ILE A 244 10.20 -8.24 11.77
CA ILE A 244 9.20 -7.35 12.35
C ILE A 244 8.14 -6.93 11.33
N THR A 245 8.54 -6.57 10.10
CA THR A 245 7.59 -6.11 9.06
C THR A 245 6.69 -7.24 8.58
N THR A 246 7.20 -8.47 8.44
CA THR A 246 6.39 -9.65 8.11
C THR A 246 5.39 -9.97 9.23
N ARG A 247 5.82 -9.95 10.50
CA ARG A 247 4.92 -10.15 11.64
C ARG A 247 3.83 -9.09 11.69
N ASN A 248 4.19 -7.81 11.51
CA ASN A 248 3.25 -6.70 11.56
C ASN A 248 2.20 -6.80 10.46
N PHE A 249 2.62 -7.11 9.24
CA PHE A 249 1.68 -7.34 8.13
C PHE A 249 0.70 -8.47 8.46
N ASN A 250 1.19 -9.63 8.90
CA ASN A 250 0.34 -10.77 9.24
C ASN A 250 -0.66 -10.43 10.36
N THR A 251 -0.21 -9.73 11.40
CA THR A 251 -1.08 -9.26 12.48
C THR A 251 -2.17 -8.31 11.97
N LEU A 252 -1.80 -7.39 11.08
CA LEU A 252 -2.72 -6.38 10.53
C LEU A 252 -3.83 -7.01 9.69
N VAL A 253 -3.52 -8.05 8.92
CA VAL A 253 -4.49 -8.73 8.05
C VAL A 253 -5.14 -9.97 8.70
N GLY A 254 -4.86 -10.24 9.97
CA GLY A 254 -5.48 -11.32 10.74
C GLY A 254 -5.01 -12.72 10.33
N GLN A 255 -3.73 -12.87 9.96
CA GLN A 255 -3.14 -14.14 9.52
C GLN A 255 -1.97 -14.60 10.38
#